data_ab1c5e26d3c5f8960adb747af21831de
#
_entry.id   ab1c5e26d3c5f8960adb747af21831de
#
_cell.length_a   1.000
_cell.length_b   1.000
_cell.length_c   1.000
_cell.angle_alpha   90.00
_cell.angle_beta   90.00
_cell.angle_gamma   90.00
#
_symmetry.space_group_name_H-M   'P 1'
#
loop_
_entity.id
_entity.type
_entity.pdbx_description
1 polymer ?
#
loop_
_entity_poly.entity_id
_entity_poly.type
_entity_poly.pdbx_seq_one_letter_code
_entity_poly.pdbx_strand_id
1 'polypeptide(L)'
;MGLQGNGTIPAVYSERIKLAKHAGMQVMELYKKDIKPRDILTKEAFYNALTVDMALGCSTNTMLHLPAIAHEAGVELNLDIANEISAKTPNLCHLAPAGHTYMEELNEAGGVYAVMNELSKKGLLNTDLITATGKTVGENIANVCNKNAEVIRPIDNPYSEEGGIAVLRGNIAPDSGVVKRSAVVEEMMVHEGPARVFDCEEDAIAAIKGGKIVAGDVVVIRYEGPKGGPGMREMLNPTSAIAGMGLGSSVALITDGRFSGASRGASIGHISPEAAVGGPIALIKEGDIIKIDIPNNSLNVDVSEEELEKRRSEWKPREPKVTSGYLSRYAKLVTSADKGAVLQLD
;
A
#
# COMPACT_ATOMS: atom_id res chain seq x y z
N MET A 1 -13.55 -11.70 -2.78
CA MET A 1 -13.63 -11.73 -1.31
C MET A 1 -13.47 -13.14 -0.79
N GLY A 2 -12.69 -13.30 0.29
CA GLY A 2 -12.51 -14.57 0.96
C GLY A 2 -13.70 -14.93 1.88
N LEU A 3 -13.63 -16.10 2.51
CA LEU A 3 -14.58 -16.52 3.53
C LEU A 3 -14.47 -15.63 4.77
N GLN A 4 -15.55 -15.53 5.56
CA GLN A 4 -15.55 -14.78 6.82
C GLN A 4 -14.42 -15.24 7.74
N GLY A 5 -13.71 -14.31 8.31
CA GLY A 5 -12.56 -14.56 9.19
C GLY A 5 -11.24 -14.89 8.46
N ASN A 6 -11.24 -15.01 7.12
CA ASN A 6 -10.03 -15.36 6.37
C ASN A 6 -8.83 -14.46 6.66
N GLY A 7 -9.03 -13.16 6.75
CA GLY A 7 -7.98 -12.17 7.04
C GLY A 7 -7.79 -11.84 8.53
N THR A 8 -8.65 -12.32 9.44
CA THR A 8 -8.72 -11.83 10.82
C THR A 8 -8.54 -12.88 11.91
N ILE A 9 -8.93 -14.15 11.66
CA ILE A 9 -8.74 -15.21 12.65
C ILE A 9 -7.23 -15.38 12.94
N PRO A 10 -6.77 -15.24 14.18
CA PRO A 10 -5.37 -15.46 14.54
C PRO A 10 -4.88 -16.87 14.15
N ALA A 11 -3.62 -16.96 13.73
CA ALA A 11 -3.03 -18.22 13.24
C ALA A 11 -3.02 -19.34 14.29
N VAL A 12 -2.98 -18.97 15.57
CA VAL A 12 -2.93 -19.90 16.72
C VAL A 12 -4.32 -20.47 17.09
N TYR A 13 -5.40 -19.93 16.53
CA TYR A 13 -6.76 -20.40 16.84
C TYR A 13 -7.13 -21.63 16.03
N SER A 14 -7.81 -22.58 16.66
CA SER A 14 -8.31 -23.80 16.00
C SER A 14 -9.30 -23.50 14.86
N GLU A 15 -9.98 -22.37 14.96
CA GLU A 15 -10.90 -21.83 13.95
C GLU A 15 -10.19 -21.59 12.61
N ARG A 16 -8.88 -21.27 12.61
CA ARG A 16 -8.09 -21.12 11.38
C ARG A 16 -8.01 -22.43 10.61
N ILE A 17 -7.79 -23.55 11.30
CA ILE A 17 -7.75 -24.89 10.69
C ILE A 17 -9.15 -25.30 10.19
N LYS A 18 -10.20 -25.00 10.94
CA LYS A 18 -11.60 -25.26 10.52
C LYS A 18 -11.92 -24.48 9.26
N LEU A 19 -11.54 -23.19 9.22
CA LEU A 19 -11.74 -22.33 8.04
C LEU A 19 -10.99 -22.86 6.81
N ALA A 20 -9.76 -23.35 6.97
CA ALA A 20 -8.99 -23.92 5.86
C ALA A 20 -9.68 -25.16 5.27
N LYS A 21 -10.20 -26.05 6.12
CA LYS A 21 -10.99 -27.20 5.67
C LYS A 21 -12.30 -26.80 4.99
N HIS A 22 -12.99 -25.80 5.54
CA HIS A 22 -14.21 -25.27 4.93
C HIS A 22 -13.93 -24.62 3.57
N ALA A 23 -12.82 -23.88 3.44
CA ALA A 23 -12.40 -23.28 2.18
C ALA A 23 -12.16 -24.36 1.10
N GLY A 24 -11.52 -25.48 1.45
CA GLY A 24 -11.34 -26.61 0.53
C GLY A 24 -12.69 -27.22 0.05
N MET A 25 -13.66 -27.38 0.95
CA MET A 25 -15.01 -27.83 0.55
C MET A 25 -15.72 -26.79 -0.31
N GLN A 26 -15.56 -25.50 -0.01
CA GLN A 26 -16.18 -24.41 -0.76
C GLN A 26 -15.68 -24.35 -2.21
N VAL A 27 -14.42 -24.66 -2.47
CA VAL A 27 -13.88 -24.77 -3.84
C VAL A 27 -14.69 -25.80 -4.66
N MET A 28 -15.05 -26.94 -4.06
CA MET A 28 -15.87 -27.94 -4.74
C MET A 28 -17.29 -27.45 -5.05
N GLU A 29 -17.87 -26.62 -4.17
CA GLU A 29 -19.19 -26.02 -4.43
C GLU A 29 -19.12 -24.97 -5.56
N LEU A 30 -18.06 -24.18 -5.63
CA LEU A 30 -17.83 -23.26 -6.74
C LEU A 30 -17.66 -24.01 -8.06
N TYR A 31 -16.90 -25.12 -8.06
CA TYR A 31 -16.73 -25.99 -9.21
C TYR A 31 -18.05 -26.55 -9.73
N LYS A 32 -18.92 -27.11 -8.82
CA LYS A 32 -20.23 -27.61 -9.17
C LYS A 32 -21.19 -26.57 -9.75
N LYS A 33 -21.05 -25.32 -9.31
CA LYS A 33 -21.82 -24.16 -9.78
C LYS A 33 -21.21 -23.48 -11.02
N ASP A 34 -20.07 -23.98 -11.51
CA ASP A 34 -19.30 -23.40 -12.62
C ASP A 34 -18.90 -21.92 -12.37
N ILE A 35 -18.71 -21.53 -11.09
CA ILE A 35 -18.25 -20.18 -10.74
C ILE A 35 -16.72 -20.12 -10.82
N LYS A 36 -16.20 -19.32 -11.74
CA LYS A 36 -14.77 -19.17 -12.00
C LYS A 36 -14.19 -17.94 -11.29
N PRO A 37 -12.88 -17.89 -11.05
CA PRO A 37 -12.22 -16.71 -10.49
C PRO A 37 -12.56 -15.42 -11.24
N ARG A 38 -12.63 -15.46 -12.58
CA ARG A 38 -12.93 -14.29 -13.41
C ARG A 38 -14.39 -13.83 -13.33
N ASP A 39 -15.31 -14.67 -12.89
CA ASP A 39 -16.69 -14.26 -12.60
C ASP A 39 -16.77 -13.43 -11.32
N ILE A 40 -15.80 -13.60 -10.41
CA ILE A 40 -15.68 -12.89 -9.13
C ILE A 40 -14.82 -11.64 -9.27
N LEU A 41 -13.73 -11.70 -10.06
CA LEU A 41 -12.74 -10.65 -10.21
C LEU A 41 -13.17 -9.63 -11.30
N THR A 42 -14.28 -8.95 -11.06
CA THR A 42 -14.79 -7.88 -11.93
C THR A 42 -14.24 -6.52 -11.50
N LYS A 43 -14.34 -5.51 -12.34
CA LYS A 43 -13.92 -4.14 -12.04
C LYS A 43 -14.58 -3.62 -10.76
N GLU A 44 -15.87 -3.85 -10.61
CA GLU A 44 -16.65 -3.46 -9.43
C GLU A 44 -16.20 -4.20 -8.17
N ALA A 45 -15.73 -5.45 -8.29
CA ALA A 45 -15.16 -6.20 -7.17
C ALA A 45 -13.83 -5.59 -6.70
N PHE A 46 -13.00 -5.08 -7.60
CA PHE A 46 -11.80 -4.32 -7.25
C PHE A 46 -12.15 -2.98 -6.57
N TYR A 47 -13.20 -2.30 -7.01
CA TYR A 47 -13.68 -1.09 -6.35
C TYR A 47 -14.16 -1.37 -4.93
N ASN A 48 -14.92 -2.45 -4.71
CA ASN A 48 -15.28 -2.90 -3.37
C ASN A 48 -14.03 -3.22 -2.53
N ALA A 49 -13.02 -3.86 -3.12
CA ALA A 49 -11.78 -4.18 -2.40
C ALA A 49 -11.03 -2.91 -1.98
N LEU A 50 -10.90 -1.92 -2.86
CA LEU A 50 -10.31 -0.61 -2.56
C LEU A 50 -11.12 0.12 -1.47
N THR A 51 -12.45 0.12 -1.54
CA THR A 51 -13.32 0.73 -0.52
C THR A 51 -13.06 0.11 0.86
N VAL A 52 -12.98 -1.21 0.94
CA VAL A 52 -12.69 -1.91 2.20
C VAL A 52 -11.27 -1.62 2.68
N ASP A 53 -10.30 -1.55 1.76
CA ASP A 53 -8.90 -1.20 2.03
C ASP A 53 -8.79 0.19 2.67
N MET A 54 -9.50 1.18 2.10
CA MET A 54 -9.53 2.57 2.60
C MET A 54 -10.17 2.65 3.99
N ALA A 55 -11.27 1.94 4.22
CA ALA A 55 -11.97 1.94 5.50
C ALA A 55 -11.17 1.28 6.63
N LEU A 56 -10.41 0.24 6.32
CA LEU A 56 -9.54 -0.45 7.27
C LEU A 56 -8.21 0.27 7.50
N GLY A 57 -7.78 1.13 6.56
CA GLY A 57 -6.42 1.66 6.54
C GLY A 57 -5.39 0.54 6.45
N CYS A 58 -5.48 -0.28 5.41
CA CYS A 58 -4.61 -1.44 5.21
C CYS A 58 -3.15 -1.07 4.90
N SER A 59 -2.44 -1.95 4.24
CA SER A 59 -1.04 -1.74 3.85
C SER A 59 -0.94 -1.07 2.48
N THR A 60 0.07 -0.22 2.29
CA THR A 60 0.44 0.33 0.98
C THR A 60 0.69 -0.77 -0.07
N ASN A 61 1.04 -1.98 0.35
CA ASN A 61 1.21 -3.14 -0.52
C ASN A 61 -0.06 -3.50 -1.32
N THR A 62 -1.24 -3.09 -0.87
CA THR A 62 -2.50 -3.27 -1.63
C THR A 62 -2.45 -2.54 -2.97
N MET A 63 -1.80 -1.37 -3.02
CA MET A 63 -1.64 -0.58 -4.25
C MET A 63 -0.65 -1.20 -5.24
N LEU A 64 0.08 -2.24 -4.84
CA LEU A 64 0.89 -3.09 -5.71
C LEU A 64 0.14 -4.37 -6.11
N HIS A 65 -0.48 -5.03 -5.12
CA HIS A 65 -1.07 -6.35 -5.33
C HIS A 65 -2.42 -6.30 -6.06
N LEU A 66 -3.27 -5.31 -5.81
CA LEU A 66 -4.55 -5.18 -6.52
C LEU A 66 -4.37 -4.93 -8.03
N PRO A 67 -3.48 -4.01 -8.48
CA PRO A 67 -3.15 -3.90 -9.89
C PRO A 67 -2.61 -5.20 -10.52
N ALA A 68 -1.73 -5.94 -9.79
CA ALA A 68 -1.22 -7.21 -10.27
C ALA A 68 -2.33 -8.27 -10.46
N ILE A 69 -3.23 -8.39 -9.47
CA ILE A 69 -4.36 -9.32 -9.56
C ILE A 69 -5.33 -8.91 -10.68
N ALA A 70 -5.58 -7.60 -10.83
CA ALA A 70 -6.43 -7.07 -11.89
C ALA A 70 -5.86 -7.37 -13.27
N HIS A 71 -4.54 -7.17 -13.46
CA HIS A 71 -3.83 -7.51 -14.69
C HIS A 71 -4.04 -9.00 -15.06
N GLU A 72 -3.80 -9.93 -14.13
CA GLU A 72 -3.99 -11.36 -14.36
C GLU A 72 -5.47 -11.74 -14.60
N ALA A 73 -6.41 -10.99 -14.04
CA ALA A 73 -7.84 -11.15 -14.29
C ALA A 73 -8.28 -10.58 -15.64
N GLY A 74 -7.44 -9.78 -16.31
CA GLY A 74 -7.78 -9.05 -17.54
C GLY A 74 -8.65 -7.82 -17.26
N VAL A 75 -8.53 -7.23 -16.07
CA VAL A 75 -9.24 -6.02 -15.62
C VAL A 75 -8.27 -4.85 -15.59
N GLU A 76 -8.61 -3.77 -16.26
CA GLU A 76 -7.86 -2.52 -16.18
C GLU A 76 -8.16 -1.80 -14.86
N LEU A 77 -7.13 -1.60 -14.05
CA LEU A 77 -7.19 -0.90 -12.77
C LEU A 77 -6.10 0.18 -12.71
N ASN A 78 -6.50 1.44 -12.83
CA ASN A 78 -5.62 2.59 -12.64
C ASN A 78 -5.61 3.01 -11.17
N LEU A 79 -4.43 3.36 -10.64
CA LEU A 79 -4.28 3.82 -9.25
C LEU A 79 -4.96 5.18 -8.95
N ASP A 80 -5.29 5.97 -9.96
CA ASP A 80 -6.02 7.24 -9.75
C ASP A 80 -7.38 7.00 -9.09
N ILE A 81 -8.04 5.88 -9.39
CA ILE A 81 -9.30 5.48 -8.75
C ILE A 81 -9.16 5.30 -7.22
N ALA A 82 -7.95 5.01 -6.72
CA ALA A 82 -7.73 4.85 -5.29
C ALA A 82 -7.99 6.14 -4.52
N ASN A 83 -7.52 7.29 -5.04
CA ASN A 83 -7.79 8.60 -4.43
C ASN A 83 -9.27 9.00 -4.54
N GLU A 84 -9.94 8.69 -5.66
CA GLU A 84 -11.38 8.94 -5.81
C GLU A 84 -12.23 8.13 -4.82
N ILE A 85 -11.84 6.87 -4.59
CA ILE A 85 -12.50 6.00 -3.60
C ILE A 85 -12.16 6.46 -2.19
N SER A 86 -10.88 6.81 -1.91
CA SER A 86 -10.43 7.32 -0.62
C SER A 86 -11.20 8.56 -0.20
N ALA A 87 -11.41 9.52 -1.11
CA ALA A 87 -12.17 10.76 -0.84
C ALA A 87 -13.65 10.53 -0.45
N LYS A 88 -14.22 9.36 -0.74
CA LYS A 88 -15.63 9.01 -0.48
C LYS A 88 -15.78 7.96 0.61
N THR A 89 -14.67 7.36 1.07
CA THR A 89 -14.68 6.22 2.00
C THR A 89 -14.08 6.62 3.33
N PRO A 90 -14.86 6.71 4.40
CA PRO A 90 -14.32 7.05 5.71
C PRO A 90 -13.40 5.94 6.24
N ASN A 91 -12.38 6.33 7.01
CA ASN A 91 -11.53 5.40 7.74
C ASN A 91 -12.22 4.98 9.04
N LEU A 92 -12.52 3.70 9.17
CA LEU A 92 -13.31 3.15 10.29
C LEU A 92 -12.45 2.41 11.33
N CYS A 93 -11.20 2.11 11.02
CA CYS A 93 -10.33 1.31 11.88
C CYS A 93 -8.94 1.93 12.01
N HIS A 94 -8.42 1.97 13.23
CA HIS A 94 -7.03 2.30 13.53
C HIS A 94 -6.29 1.07 14.04
N LEU A 95 -6.02 0.14 13.11
CA LEU A 95 -5.27 -1.08 13.41
C LEU A 95 -3.77 -0.79 13.55
N ALA A 96 -3.08 -1.56 14.38
CA ALA A 96 -1.62 -1.47 14.47
C ALA A 96 -0.97 -1.63 13.08
N PRO A 97 0.01 -0.77 12.71
CA PRO A 97 0.73 0.20 13.53
C PRO A 97 0.12 1.61 13.60
N ALA A 98 -0.96 1.92 12.88
CA ALA A 98 -1.61 3.24 12.91
C ALA A 98 -2.22 3.55 14.29
N GLY A 99 -2.76 2.53 14.95
CA GLY A 99 -3.32 2.60 16.30
C GLY A 99 -2.83 1.45 17.19
N HIS A 100 -3.57 1.19 18.25
CA HIS A 100 -3.25 0.16 19.25
C HIS A 100 -4.11 -1.10 19.12
N THR A 101 -5.10 -1.11 18.22
CA THR A 101 -5.99 -2.25 17.99
C THR A 101 -5.29 -3.31 17.15
N TYR A 102 -5.32 -4.55 17.60
CA TYR A 102 -4.75 -5.70 16.91
C TYR A 102 -5.81 -6.45 16.09
N MET A 103 -5.34 -7.33 15.21
CA MET A 103 -6.19 -8.12 14.32
C MET A 103 -7.14 -9.06 15.08
N GLU A 104 -6.75 -9.52 16.27
CA GLU A 104 -7.58 -10.33 17.15
C GLU A 104 -8.84 -9.56 17.58
N GLU A 105 -8.66 -8.32 18.04
CA GLU A 105 -9.76 -7.44 18.46
C GLU A 105 -10.69 -7.12 17.29
N LEU A 106 -10.13 -6.89 16.09
CA LEU A 106 -10.92 -6.71 14.87
C LEU A 106 -11.76 -7.97 14.57
N ASN A 107 -11.17 -9.16 14.71
CA ASN A 107 -11.89 -10.42 14.51
C ASN A 107 -13.06 -10.57 15.48
N GLU A 108 -12.86 -10.27 16.75
CA GLU A 108 -13.89 -10.31 17.79
C GLU A 108 -14.99 -9.27 17.57
N ALA A 109 -14.63 -8.08 17.08
CA ALA A 109 -15.57 -7.01 16.72
C ALA A 109 -16.47 -7.37 15.51
N GLY A 110 -16.17 -8.46 14.80
CA GLY A 110 -16.95 -8.94 13.64
C GLY A 110 -16.13 -9.01 12.34
N GLY A 111 -14.87 -8.61 12.39
CA GLY A 111 -13.91 -8.73 11.30
C GLY A 111 -14.24 -7.85 10.09
N VAL A 112 -13.63 -8.18 8.97
CA VAL A 112 -13.80 -7.43 7.71
C VAL A 112 -15.27 -7.39 7.26
N TYR A 113 -16.06 -8.44 7.52
CA TYR A 113 -17.47 -8.44 7.16
C TYR A 113 -18.29 -7.42 7.94
N ALA A 114 -17.93 -7.14 9.22
CA ALA A 114 -18.59 -6.08 9.99
C ALA A 114 -18.24 -4.70 9.44
N VAL A 115 -16.99 -4.46 9.04
CA VAL A 115 -16.60 -3.23 8.33
C VAL A 115 -17.36 -3.07 7.03
N MET A 116 -17.53 -4.14 6.25
CA MET A 116 -18.32 -4.11 5.02
C MET A 116 -19.81 -3.85 5.29
N ASN A 117 -20.35 -4.38 6.38
CA ASN A 117 -21.73 -4.07 6.79
C ASN A 117 -21.87 -2.58 7.13
N GLU A 118 -20.91 -1.97 7.85
CA GLU A 118 -20.91 -0.52 8.11
C GLU A 118 -20.88 0.29 6.79
N LEU A 119 -20.00 -0.05 5.86
CA LEU A 119 -19.89 0.62 4.56
C LEU A 119 -21.16 0.49 3.70
N SER A 120 -21.84 -0.65 3.77
CA SER A 120 -23.07 -0.89 3.01
C SER A 120 -24.24 0.01 3.45
N LYS A 121 -24.26 0.50 4.70
CA LYS A 121 -25.29 1.41 5.22
C LYS A 121 -25.36 2.74 4.44
N LYS A 122 -24.22 3.19 3.86
CA LYS A 122 -24.15 4.40 3.01
C LYS A 122 -24.06 4.06 1.51
N GLY A 123 -24.29 2.81 1.13
CA GLY A 123 -24.24 2.39 -0.28
C GLY A 123 -22.85 2.44 -0.91
N LEU A 124 -21.79 2.37 -0.11
CA LEU A 124 -20.40 2.46 -0.57
C LEU A 124 -19.88 1.16 -1.21
N LEU A 125 -20.65 0.07 -1.11
CA LEU A 125 -20.30 -1.22 -1.70
C LEU A 125 -21.37 -1.66 -2.70
N ASN A 126 -20.94 -2.27 -3.81
CA ASN A 126 -21.83 -3.05 -4.66
C ASN A 126 -22.10 -4.39 -3.98
N THR A 127 -23.30 -4.56 -3.45
CA THR A 127 -23.72 -5.72 -2.66
C THR A 127 -24.16 -6.92 -3.49
N ASP A 128 -24.40 -6.74 -4.79
CA ASP A 128 -24.95 -7.77 -5.68
C ASP A 128 -23.86 -8.69 -6.28
N LEU A 129 -22.58 -8.32 -6.10
CA LEU A 129 -21.46 -9.07 -6.66
C LEU A 129 -21.29 -10.43 -6.02
N ILE A 130 -21.11 -11.46 -6.88
CA ILE A 130 -20.81 -12.81 -6.43
C ILE A 130 -19.43 -12.90 -5.77
N THR A 131 -19.29 -13.79 -4.81
CA THR A 131 -18.05 -13.95 -4.04
C THR A 131 -17.57 -15.40 -4.01
N ALA A 132 -16.39 -15.64 -3.42
CA ALA A 132 -15.84 -16.98 -3.21
C ALA A 132 -16.70 -17.88 -2.30
N THR A 133 -17.74 -17.35 -1.65
CA THR A 133 -18.72 -18.15 -0.90
C THR A 133 -19.82 -18.73 -1.81
N GLY A 134 -19.86 -18.34 -3.09
CA GLY A 134 -20.96 -18.68 -4.00
C GLY A 134 -22.26 -17.94 -3.67
N LYS A 135 -22.17 -16.88 -2.87
CA LYS A 135 -23.24 -15.94 -2.50
C LYS A 135 -22.80 -14.52 -2.84
N THR A 136 -23.74 -13.59 -2.84
CA THR A 136 -23.43 -12.17 -3.05
C THR A 136 -22.73 -11.55 -1.84
N VAL A 137 -22.16 -10.35 -2.03
CA VAL A 137 -21.62 -9.55 -0.94
C VAL A 137 -22.70 -9.27 0.10
N GLY A 138 -23.89 -8.82 -0.34
CA GLY A 138 -25.02 -8.50 0.54
C GLY A 138 -25.46 -9.70 1.38
N GLU A 139 -25.63 -10.88 0.76
CA GLU A 139 -25.99 -12.12 1.49
C GLU A 139 -24.95 -12.49 2.55
N ASN A 140 -23.67 -12.25 2.29
CA ASN A 140 -22.60 -12.57 3.23
C ASN A 140 -22.59 -11.64 4.45
N ILE A 141 -22.92 -10.37 4.29
CA ILE A 141 -22.83 -9.36 5.36
C ILE A 141 -24.18 -9.12 6.07
N ALA A 142 -25.30 -9.61 5.54
CA ALA A 142 -26.66 -9.32 6.03
C ALA A 142 -26.86 -9.60 7.54
N ASN A 143 -26.26 -10.64 8.07
CA ASN A 143 -26.39 -11.07 9.47
C ASN A 143 -25.13 -10.79 10.31
N VAL A 144 -24.23 -9.96 9.80
CA VAL A 144 -23.00 -9.60 10.51
C VAL A 144 -23.15 -8.19 11.06
N CYS A 145 -22.90 -8.01 12.35
CA CYS A 145 -22.95 -6.69 12.99
C CYS A 145 -21.60 -6.32 13.57
N ASN A 146 -21.35 -5.03 13.66
CA ASN A 146 -20.27 -4.46 14.46
C ASN A 146 -20.57 -4.68 15.96
N LYS A 147 -19.71 -5.42 16.65
CA LYS A 147 -19.85 -5.77 18.06
C LYS A 147 -19.05 -4.85 18.99
N ASN A 148 -18.17 -4.02 18.44
CA ASN A 148 -17.35 -3.10 19.20
C ASN A 148 -17.07 -1.82 18.41
N ALA A 149 -17.76 -0.73 18.78
CA ALA A 149 -17.67 0.57 18.14
C ALA A 149 -16.33 1.31 18.42
N GLU A 150 -15.53 0.84 19.35
CA GLU A 150 -14.19 1.38 19.60
C GLU A 150 -13.17 0.79 18.63
N VAL A 151 -13.38 -0.45 18.18
CA VAL A 151 -12.52 -1.16 17.23
C VAL A 151 -12.90 -0.85 15.79
N ILE A 152 -14.21 -0.92 15.49
CA ILE A 152 -14.78 -0.56 14.19
C ILE A 152 -15.70 0.65 14.43
N ARG A 153 -15.29 1.82 14.04
CA ARG A 153 -16.12 3.02 14.18
C ARG A 153 -17.41 2.87 13.37
N PRO A 154 -18.55 3.32 13.89
CA PRO A 154 -19.76 3.45 13.08
C PRO A 154 -19.51 4.38 11.89
N ILE A 155 -20.19 4.11 10.78
CA ILE A 155 -20.04 4.86 9.52
C ILE A 155 -20.34 6.37 9.68
N ASP A 156 -21.14 6.75 10.68
CA ASP A 156 -21.49 8.13 10.98
C ASP A 156 -20.56 8.81 12.00
N ASN A 157 -19.56 8.08 12.52
CA ASN A 157 -18.55 8.59 13.44
C ASN A 157 -17.18 7.97 13.16
N PRO A 158 -16.59 8.16 11.97
CA PRO A 158 -15.32 7.59 11.57
C PRO A 158 -14.12 8.22 12.29
N TYR A 159 -12.94 7.63 12.16
CA TYR A 159 -11.67 8.27 12.54
C TYR A 159 -11.30 9.41 11.60
N SER A 160 -11.62 9.28 10.30
CA SER A 160 -11.42 10.27 9.26
C SER A 160 -12.53 10.12 8.21
N GLU A 161 -12.96 11.23 7.62
CA GLU A 161 -13.91 11.21 6.49
C GLU A 161 -13.27 10.67 5.20
N GLU A 162 -11.96 10.61 5.15
CA GLU A 162 -11.20 10.08 4.02
C GLU A 162 -10.48 8.79 4.38
N GLY A 163 -10.19 7.98 3.36
CA GLY A 163 -9.57 6.66 3.48
C GLY A 163 -8.14 6.68 4.02
N GLY A 164 -7.72 5.53 4.53
CA GLY A 164 -6.44 5.36 5.21
C GLY A 164 -5.20 5.29 4.29
N ILE A 165 -5.37 5.31 2.95
CA ILE A 165 -4.26 5.28 1.98
C ILE A 165 -4.42 6.42 0.98
N ALA A 166 -3.30 7.03 0.57
CA ALA A 166 -3.24 8.04 -0.48
C ALA A 166 -2.18 7.69 -1.52
N VAL A 167 -2.46 8.02 -2.78
CA VAL A 167 -1.54 7.93 -3.92
C VAL A 167 -1.10 9.35 -4.27
N LEU A 168 0.18 9.64 -4.06
CA LEU A 168 0.78 10.95 -4.30
C LEU A 168 1.30 11.05 -5.73
N ARG A 169 1.26 12.26 -6.28
CA ARG A 169 1.79 12.63 -7.61
C ARG A 169 2.70 13.84 -7.48
N GLY A 170 3.58 14.02 -8.47
CA GLY A 170 4.44 15.19 -8.55
C GLY A 170 5.68 14.94 -9.38
N ASN A 171 6.60 15.89 -9.37
CA ASN A 171 7.81 15.81 -10.20
C ASN A 171 8.79 14.71 -9.75
N ILE A 172 8.64 14.15 -8.54
CA ILE A 172 9.39 12.95 -8.08
C ILE A 172 8.63 11.68 -8.47
N ALA A 173 7.31 11.70 -8.42
CA ALA A 173 6.42 10.56 -8.54
C ALA A 173 5.34 10.81 -9.62
N PRO A 174 5.72 10.97 -10.90
CA PRO A 174 4.74 11.27 -11.94
C PRO A 174 3.70 10.15 -12.12
N ASP A 175 4.07 8.90 -11.89
CA ASP A 175 3.16 7.77 -12.03
C ASP A 175 2.54 7.32 -10.70
N SER A 176 3.27 7.32 -9.60
CA SER A 176 2.75 7.10 -8.24
C SER A 176 3.78 7.29 -7.13
N GLY A 177 3.31 7.60 -5.94
CA GLY A 177 3.96 7.38 -4.65
C GLY A 177 2.86 7.04 -3.65
N VAL A 178 3.02 5.99 -2.85
CA VAL A 178 1.94 5.48 -1.99
C VAL A 178 2.29 5.67 -0.52
N VAL A 179 1.35 6.21 0.24
CA VAL A 179 1.49 6.41 1.68
C VAL A 179 0.29 5.86 2.45
N LYS A 180 0.57 5.26 3.63
CA LYS A 180 -0.47 4.92 4.60
C LYS A 180 -0.81 6.18 5.40
N ARG A 181 -1.76 6.97 4.89
CA ARG A 181 -2.21 8.23 5.48
C ARG A 181 -2.64 8.07 6.94
N SER A 182 -3.37 7.01 7.26
CA SER A 182 -3.85 6.72 8.62
C SER A 182 -2.73 6.44 9.66
N ALA A 183 -1.50 6.27 9.23
CA ALA A 183 -0.34 6.04 10.11
C ALA A 183 0.60 7.25 10.18
N VAL A 184 0.25 8.37 9.56
CA VAL A 184 1.01 9.62 9.57
C VAL A 184 0.43 10.54 10.65
N VAL A 185 1.31 11.09 11.48
CA VAL A 185 0.90 12.09 12.49
C VAL A 185 0.60 13.42 11.81
N GLU A 186 -0.28 14.21 12.41
CA GLU A 186 -0.80 15.47 11.82
C GLU A 186 0.33 16.41 11.38
N GLU A 187 1.37 16.54 12.19
CA GLU A 187 2.52 17.42 11.95
C GLU A 187 3.36 17.00 10.72
N MET A 188 3.21 15.75 10.27
CA MET A 188 3.94 15.19 9.12
C MET A 188 3.05 15.05 7.87
N MET A 189 1.78 15.43 7.94
CA MET A 189 0.88 15.41 6.79
C MET A 189 1.33 16.39 5.70
N VAL A 190 1.91 17.51 6.10
CA VAL A 190 2.62 18.43 5.22
C VAL A 190 4.03 18.58 5.78
N HIS A 191 5.04 18.22 4.97
CA HIS A 191 6.41 18.23 5.40
C HIS A 191 7.34 18.72 4.29
N GLU A 192 8.33 19.53 4.67
CA GLU A 192 9.39 19.99 3.77
C GLU A 192 10.73 19.80 4.44
N GLY A 193 11.71 19.20 3.74
CA GLY A 193 13.01 18.96 4.32
C GLY A 193 14.06 18.53 3.32
N PRO A 194 15.36 18.60 3.74
CA PRO A 194 16.49 18.24 2.90
C PRO A 194 16.55 16.71 2.70
N ALA A 195 16.79 16.31 1.46
CA ALA A 195 17.02 14.92 1.09
C ALA A 195 18.31 14.37 1.69
N ARG A 196 18.25 13.18 2.28
CA ARG A 196 19.39 12.32 2.64
C ARG A 196 19.36 11.10 1.75
N VAL A 197 20.24 11.01 0.79
CA VAL A 197 20.12 10.10 -0.36
C VAL A 197 20.99 8.87 -0.18
N PHE A 198 20.33 7.69 -0.31
CA PHE A 198 20.95 6.36 -0.21
C PHE A 198 20.51 5.49 -1.37
N ASP A 199 21.44 4.69 -1.88
CA ASP A 199 21.20 3.82 -3.04
C ASP A 199 20.97 2.34 -2.65
N CYS A 200 20.79 2.08 -1.36
CA CYS A 200 20.33 0.81 -0.79
C CYS A 200 19.81 1.00 0.63
N GLU A 201 19.03 0.02 1.10
CA GLU A 201 18.47 -0.01 2.45
C GLU A 201 19.56 -0.01 3.54
N GLU A 202 20.64 -0.75 3.33
CA GLU A 202 21.70 -0.98 4.31
C GLU A 202 22.43 0.33 4.68
N ASP A 203 22.76 1.14 3.69
CA ASP A 203 23.43 2.43 3.90
C ASP A 203 22.52 3.42 4.64
N ALA A 204 21.22 3.43 4.29
CA ALA A 204 20.24 4.25 4.99
C ALA A 204 20.13 3.84 6.47
N ILE A 205 20.04 2.54 6.77
CA ILE A 205 20.01 2.04 8.15
C ILE A 205 21.26 2.43 8.91
N ALA A 206 22.44 2.29 8.30
CA ALA A 206 23.71 2.65 8.92
C ALA A 206 23.76 4.16 9.25
N ALA A 207 23.27 5.02 8.35
CA ALA A 207 23.20 6.46 8.57
C ALA A 207 22.21 6.84 9.69
N ILE A 208 21.01 6.23 9.72
CA ILE A 208 19.99 6.44 10.75
C ILE A 208 20.56 6.07 12.13
N LYS A 209 21.05 4.83 12.27
CA LYS A 209 21.62 4.34 13.53
C LYS A 209 22.89 5.08 13.94
N GLY A 210 23.65 5.59 12.98
CA GLY A 210 24.85 6.39 13.19
C GLY A 210 24.58 7.85 13.57
N GLY A 211 23.31 8.27 13.72
CA GLY A 211 22.92 9.61 14.13
C GLY A 211 23.19 10.69 13.05
N LYS A 212 23.30 10.28 11.77
CA LYS A 212 23.47 11.22 10.65
C LYS A 212 22.16 11.82 10.16
N ILE A 213 21.04 11.19 10.52
CA ILE A 213 19.70 11.67 10.18
C ILE A 213 19.15 12.44 11.38
N VAL A 214 18.64 13.63 11.13
CA VAL A 214 18.13 14.54 12.15
C VAL A 214 16.67 14.94 11.85
N ALA A 215 16.02 15.53 12.85
CA ALA A 215 14.65 16.03 12.68
C ALA A 215 14.57 17.01 11.49
N GLY A 216 13.56 16.86 10.67
CA GLY A 216 13.32 17.63 9.45
C GLY A 216 13.85 16.97 8.17
N ASP A 217 14.73 15.98 8.26
CA ASP A 217 15.27 15.31 7.08
C ASP A 217 14.21 14.48 6.33
N VAL A 218 14.42 14.31 5.02
CA VAL A 218 13.72 13.33 4.19
C VAL A 218 14.72 12.28 3.71
N VAL A 219 14.60 11.06 4.22
CA VAL A 219 15.45 9.94 3.80
C VAL A 219 14.95 9.40 2.46
N VAL A 220 15.84 9.37 1.46
CA VAL A 220 15.55 8.90 0.10
C VAL A 220 16.31 7.60 -0.14
N ILE A 221 15.58 6.49 -0.31
CA ILE A 221 16.18 5.17 -0.61
C ILE A 221 15.83 4.80 -2.04
N ARG A 222 16.84 4.61 -2.89
CA ARG A 222 16.69 4.38 -4.32
C ARG A 222 17.18 3.00 -4.72
N TYR A 223 16.81 2.57 -5.95
CA TYR A 223 17.19 1.29 -6.54
C TYR A 223 16.71 0.07 -5.75
N GLU A 224 15.57 0.21 -5.08
CA GLU A 224 14.87 -0.87 -4.37
C GLU A 224 13.50 -1.19 -5.03
N GLY A 225 13.23 -0.59 -6.19
CA GLY A 225 12.05 -0.84 -7.00
C GLY A 225 12.07 -2.20 -7.72
N PRO A 226 11.05 -2.50 -8.55
CA PRO A 226 10.90 -3.80 -9.22
C PRO A 226 12.12 -4.26 -10.01
N LYS A 227 12.80 -3.35 -10.71
CA LYS A 227 14.01 -3.64 -11.49
C LYS A 227 15.30 -3.44 -10.70
N GLY A 228 15.37 -2.35 -9.94
CA GLY A 228 16.55 -1.98 -9.17
C GLY A 228 16.83 -2.88 -7.98
N GLY A 229 15.78 -3.30 -7.27
CA GLY A 229 15.79 -4.30 -6.20
C GLY A 229 14.88 -5.48 -6.56
N PRO A 230 15.30 -6.40 -7.47
CA PRO A 230 14.40 -7.40 -8.04
C PRO A 230 13.63 -8.20 -7.00
N GLY A 231 12.28 -8.16 -7.10
CA GLY A 231 11.37 -8.74 -6.12
C GLY A 231 10.85 -7.74 -5.09
N MET A 232 11.32 -6.48 -5.09
CA MET A 232 10.86 -5.40 -4.18
C MET A 232 10.75 -5.88 -2.73
N ARG A 233 11.86 -6.14 -2.07
CA ARG A 233 11.85 -6.57 -0.66
C ARG A 233 11.09 -5.57 0.22
N GLU A 234 10.37 -6.08 1.21
CA GLU A 234 9.71 -5.23 2.20
C GLU A 234 10.75 -4.65 3.17
N MET A 235 10.97 -3.35 3.12
CA MET A 235 11.87 -2.66 4.02
C MET A 235 11.15 -2.32 5.33
N LEU A 236 11.49 -3.06 6.39
CA LEU A 236 11.02 -2.77 7.76
C LEU A 236 12.08 -2.01 8.57
N ASN A 237 13.34 -2.34 8.37
CA ASN A 237 14.42 -1.85 9.22
C ASN A 237 14.62 -0.32 9.19
N PRO A 238 14.51 0.40 8.05
CA PRO A 238 14.64 1.85 8.04
C PRO A 238 13.56 2.53 8.88
N THR A 239 12.29 2.11 8.73
CA THR A 239 11.17 2.68 9.49
C THR A 239 11.29 2.37 10.97
N SER A 240 11.71 1.15 11.33
CA SER A 240 11.96 0.74 12.72
C SER A 240 13.15 1.51 13.32
N ALA A 241 14.21 1.75 12.55
CA ALA A 241 15.37 2.51 13.01
C ALA A 241 14.99 3.97 13.29
N ILE A 242 14.25 4.62 12.40
CA ILE A 242 13.75 6.00 12.62
C ILE A 242 12.87 6.06 13.89
N ALA A 243 11.94 5.12 14.06
CA ALA A 243 11.11 5.06 15.25
C ALA A 243 11.95 4.82 16.53
N GLY A 244 12.92 3.90 16.48
CA GLY A 244 13.82 3.59 17.57
C GLY A 244 14.75 4.75 17.96
N MET A 245 15.06 5.64 17.04
CA MET A 245 15.83 6.88 17.29
C MET A 245 14.96 8.04 17.77
N GLY A 246 13.63 7.85 17.91
CA GLY A 246 12.70 8.90 18.32
C GLY A 246 12.37 9.92 17.22
N LEU A 247 12.65 9.61 15.97
CA LEU A 247 12.51 10.52 14.82
C LEU A 247 11.21 10.31 14.03
N GLY A 248 10.33 9.40 14.45
CA GLY A 248 9.13 9.00 13.69
C GLY A 248 8.10 10.10 13.43
N SER A 249 8.11 11.19 14.20
CA SER A 249 7.25 12.37 14.03
C SER A 249 7.96 13.56 13.38
N SER A 250 9.19 13.40 12.87
CA SER A 250 9.98 14.53 12.37
C SER A 250 10.86 14.19 11.16
N VAL A 251 10.89 12.93 10.73
CA VAL A 251 11.65 12.47 9.57
C VAL A 251 10.71 11.70 8.64
N ALA A 252 10.73 12.04 7.34
CA ALA A 252 10.04 11.30 6.32
C ALA A 252 10.98 10.31 5.60
N LEU A 253 10.38 9.23 5.04
CA LEU A 253 11.07 8.31 4.14
C LEU A 253 10.36 8.28 2.78
N ILE A 254 11.14 8.32 1.70
CA ILE A 254 10.64 8.09 0.35
C ILE A 254 11.48 7.02 -0.36
N THR A 255 10.85 6.17 -1.18
CA THR A 255 11.55 5.08 -1.89
C THR A 255 10.80 4.63 -3.15
N ASP A 256 11.55 4.17 -4.15
CA ASP A 256 11.00 3.44 -5.29
C ASP A 256 10.72 1.94 -4.96
N GLY A 257 11.20 1.47 -3.81
CA GLY A 257 10.87 0.18 -3.24
C GLY A 257 9.55 0.20 -2.45
N ARG A 258 9.42 -0.70 -1.47
CA ARG A 258 8.24 -0.77 -0.58
C ARG A 258 8.62 -0.96 0.88
N PHE A 259 7.73 -0.53 1.74
CA PHE A 259 7.86 -0.74 3.18
C PHE A 259 6.98 -1.90 3.65
N SER A 260 7.36 -2.50 4.78
CA SER A 260 6.52 -3.47 5.48
C SER A 260 5.20 -2.83 5.94
N GLY A 261 4.13 -3.62 6.00
CA GLY A 261 2.83 -3.19 6.52
C GLY A 261 2.86 -2.71 7.98
N ALA A 262 3.94 -3.01 8.72
CA ALA A 262 4.17 -2.53 10.09
C ALA A 262 4.83 -1.13 10.16
N SER A 263 5.06 -0.47 9.03
CA SER A 263 5.69 0.87 8.98
C SER A 263 4.76 1.95 9.50
N ARG A 264 5.35 2.95 10.17
CA ARG A 264 4.67 4.14 10.70
C ARG A 264 5.30 5.40 10.12
N GLY A 265 4.58 6.53 10.27
CA GLY A 265 5.06 7.86 9.88
C GLY A 265 4.94 8.13 8.39
N ALA A 266 5.50 9.24 7.94
CA ALA A 266 5.49 9.68 6.55
C ALA A 266 6.44 8.82 5.70
N SER A 267 6.04 7.56 5.46
CA SER A 267 6.78 6.57 4.68
C SER A 267 6.08 6.36 3.35
N ILE A 268 6.64 6.94 2.28
CA ILE A 268 6.08 6.95 0.93
C ILE A 268 6.87 5.96 0.08
N GLY A 269 6.24 4.87 -0.33
CA GLY A 269 6.83 3.84 -1.19
C GLY A 269 6.25 3.82 -2.59
N HIS A 270 6.69 2.85 -3.38
CA HIS A 270 6.22 2.61 -4.76
C HIS A 270 6.36 3.84 -5.67
N ILE A 271 7.38 4.69 -5.41
CA ILE A 271 7.62 5.85 -6.27
C ILE A 271 7.94 5.35 -7.68
N SER A 272 7.13 5.78 -8.61
CA SER A 272 7.20 5.39 -10.02
C SER A 272 7.26 6.61 -10.92
N PRO A 273 8.09 6.54 -11.98
CA PRO A 273 9.03 5.48 -12.35
C PRO A 273 10.20 5.33 -11.39
N GLU A 274 10.70 4.08 -11.20
CA GLU A 274 11.81 3.77 -10.30
C GLU A 274 13.18 4.33 -10.78
N ALA A 275 14.15 4.45 -9.87
CA ALA A 275 15.48 4.96 -10.17
C ALA A 275 16.24 4.13 -11.21
N ALA A 276 16.06 2.80 -11.22
CA ALA A 276 16.76 1.89 -12.13
C ALA A 276 16.42 2.10 -13.62
N VAL A 277 15.29 2.74 -13.92
CA VAL A 277 14.89 3.11 -15.28
C VAL A 277 15.07 4.61 -15.57
N GLY A 278 15.75 5.36 -14.69
CA GLY A 278 15.96 6.79 -14.81
C GLY A 278 14.75 7.64 -14.39
N GLY A 279 13.86 7.08 -13.56
CA GLY A 279 12.78 7.84 -12.95
C GLY A 279 13.28 9.05 -12.15
N PRO A 280 12.45 10.08 -11.92
CA PRO A 280 12.88 11.32 -11.28
C PRO A 280 13.55 11.15 -9.92
N ILE A 281 13.17 10.12 -9.16
CA ILE A 281 13.80 9.81 -7.87
C ILE A 281 15.32 9.55 -8.01
N ALA A 282 15.79 9.07 -9.18
CA ALA A 282 17.21 8.89 -9.47
C ALA A 282 17.97 10.21 -9.56
N LEU A 283 17.29 11.32 -9.83
CA LEU A 283 17.85 12.64 -10.07
C LEU A 283 18.01 13.47 -8.80
N ILE A 284 17.43 13.03 -7.68
CA ILE A 284 17.53 13.71 -6.38
C ILE A 284 18.97 13.66 -5.89
N LYS A 285 19.48 14.80 -5.47
CA LYS A 285 20.82 14.96 -4.87
C LYS A 285 20.72 15.20 -3.37
N GLU A 286 21.81 14.92 -2.67
CA GLU A 286 21.93 15.20 -1.24
C GLU A 286 21.65 16.68 -0.96
N GLY A 287 20.75 16.97 -0.01
CA GLY A 287 20.36 18.32 0.37
C GLY A 287 19.29 18.98 -0.49
N ASP A 288 18.81 18.36 -1.59
CA ASP A 288 17.65 18.86 -2.33
C ASP A 288 16.43 18.91 -1.40
N ILE A 289 15.62 19.95 -1.52
CA ILE A 289 14.43 20.09 -0.67
C ILE A 289 13.27 19.27 -1.26
N ILE A 290 12.76 18.34 -0.46
CA ILE A 290 11.60 17.53 -0.78
C ILE A 290 10.36 18.12 -0.13
N LYS A 291 9.27 18.26 -0.89
CA LYS A 291 7.97 18.77 -0.45
C LYS A 291 6.94 17.66 -0.50
N ILE A 292 6.40 17.31 0.65
CA ILE A 292 5.37 16.29 0.85
C ILE A 292 4.10 17.01 1.28
N ASP A 293 3.00 16.82 0.58
CA ASP A 293 1.67 17.34 0.92
C ASP A 293 0.65 16.22 0.72
N ILE A 294 0.45 15.43 1.77
CA ILE A 294 -0.45 14.25 1.73
C ILE A 294 -1.91 14.67 1.54
N PRO A 295 -2.44 15.70 2.20
CA PRO A 295 -3.79 16.20 1.94
C PRO A 295 -4.07 16.53 0.48
N ASN A 296 -3.09 17.12 -0.22
CA ASN A 296 -3.22 17.47 -1.63
C ASN A 296 -2.66 16.41 -2.59
N ASN A 297 -2.33 15.21 -2.07
CA ASN A 297 -1.75 14.10 -2.85
C ASN A 297 -0.50 14.50 -3.66
N SER A 298 0.39 15.30 -3.07
CA SER A 298 1.52 15.90 -3.77
C SER A 298 2.87 15.46 -3.20
N LEU A 299 3.84 15.15 -4.10
CA LEU A 299 5.23 14.80 -3.76
C LEU A 299 6.19 15.41 -4.78
N ASN A 300 6.96 16.41 -4.35
CA ASN A 300 7.83 17.16 -5.25
C ASN A 300 9.24 17.38 -4.67
N VAL A 301 10.20 17.61 -5.55
CA VAL A 301 11.49 18.21 -5.22
C VAL A 301 11.52 19.66 -5.68
N ASP A 302 12.06 20.56 -4.85
CA ASP A 302 12.21 21.98 -5.15
C ASP A 302 13.48 22.23 -5.99
N VAL A 303 13.43 21.72 -7.22
CA VAL A 303 14.49 21.86 -8.22
C VAL A 303 13.84 22.29 -9.53
N SER A 304 14.46 23.22 -10.25
CA SER A 304 13.89 23.70 -11.51
C SER A 304 13.85 22.59 -12.57
N GLU A 305 12.92 22.69 -13.51
CA GLU A 305 12.80 21.72 -14.60
C GLU A 305 14.08 21.67 -15.45
N GLU A 306 14.75 22.81 -15.66
CA GLU A 306 16.02 22.88 -16.42
C GLU A 306 17.13 22.10 -15.70
N GLU A 307 17.23 22.20 -14.37
CA GLU A 307 18.22 21.44 -13.61
C GLU A 307 17.85 19.93 -13.59
N LEU A 308 16.57 19.58 -13.46
CA LEU A 308 16.14 18.18 -13.54
C LEU A 308 16.46 17.58 -14.91
N GLU A 309 16.24 18.31 -15.99
CA GLU A 309 16.55 17.83 -17.33
C GLU A 309 18.05 17.72 -17.57
N LYS A 310 18.84 18.65 -17.04
CA LYS A 310 20.30 18.53 -17.02
C LYS A 310 20.74 17.27 -16.29
N ARG A 311 20.23 17.03 -15.07
CA ARG A 311 20.54 15.82 -14.28
C ARG A 311 20.10 14.54 -15.02
N ARG A 312 18.98 14.57 -15.74
CA ARG A 312 18.50 13.48 -16.58
C ARG A 312 19.47 13.17 -17.71
N SER A 313 20.02 14.20 -18.37
CA SER A 313 21.01 14.04 -19.47
C SER A 313 22.35 13.45 -18.97
N GLU A 314 22.68 13.68 -17.70
CA GLU A 314 23.90 13.16 -17.04
C GLU A 314 23.71 11.76 -16.44
N TRP A 315 22.44 11.35 -16.21
CA TRP A 315 22.13 10.06 -15.59
C TRP A 315 22.53 8.90 -16.51
N LYS A 316 23.05 7.83 -15.91
CA LYS A 316 23.39 6.60 -16.61
C LYS A 316 22.84 5.40 -15.85
N PRO A 317 22.32 4.39 -16.56
CA PRO A 317 21.92 3.12 -15.94
C PRO A 317 23.06 2.53 -15.13
N ARG A 318 22.74 2.01 -13.96
CA ARG A 318 23.68 1.26 -13.13
C ARG A 318 23.76 -0.18 -13.56
N GLU A 319 24.88 -0.83 -13.24
CA GLU A 319 24.98 -2.28 -13.36
C GLU A 319 23.91 -2.95 -12.50
N PRO A 320 23.19 -3.95 -13.04
CA PRO A 320 22.15 -4.65 -12.28
C PRO A 320 22.71 -5.30 -11.02
N LYS A 321 22.01 -5.19 -9.89
CA LYS A 321 22.35 -5.89 -8.64
C LYS A 321 22.41 -7.42 -8.81
N VAL A 322 21.63 -7.97 -9.75
CA VAL A 322 21.55 -9.40 -10.02
C VAL A 322 21.74 -9.66 -11.52
N THR A 323 22.80 -10.37 -11.89
CA THR A 323 23.20 -10.60 -13.28
C THR A 323 22.87 -12.01 -13.78
N SER A 324 22.41 -12.93 -12.92
CA SER A 324 22.13 -14.32 -13.26
C SER A 324 20.92 -14.89 -12.53
N GLY A 325 20.42 -16.03 -12.99
CA GLY A 325 19.32 -16.74 -12.36
C GLY A 325 17.96 -16.12 -12.62
N TYR A 326 16.97 -16.50 -11.79
CA TYR A 326 15.57 -16.09 -11.98
C TYR A 326 15.37 -14.58 -11.82
N LEU A 327 15.96 -13.97 -10.79
CA LEU A 327 15.79 -12.54 -10.52
C LEU A 327 16.38 -11.64 -11.62
N SER A 328 17.42 -12.11 -12.32
CA SER A 328 17.92 -11.39 -13.50
C SER A 328 16.91 -11.41 -14.66
N ARG A 329 16.18 -12.49 -14.85
CA ARG A 329 15.08 -12.57 -15.84
C ARG A 329 13.91 -11.70 -15.41
N TYR A 330 13.53 -11.79 -14.14
CA TYR A 330 12.48 -10.97 -13.54
C TYR A 330 12.74 -9.48 -13.79
N ALA A 331 13.92 -8.97 -13.45
CA ALA A 331 14.29 -7.56 -13.62
C ALA A 331 14.17 -7.06 -15.07
N LYS A 332 14.32 -7.94 -16.06
CA LYS A 332 14.18 -7.60 -17.48
C LYS A 332 12.71 -7.48 -17.91
N LEU A 333 11.83 -8.27 -17.31
CA LEU A 333 10.45 -8.44 -17.76
C LEU A 333 9.44 -7.69 -16.88
N VAL A 334 9.83 -7.31 -15.65
CA VAL A 334 8.92 -6.69 -14.71
C VAL A 334 8.54 -5.28 -15.11
N THR A 335 7.26 -4.96 -14.95
CA THR A 335 6.71 -3.62 -15.12
C THR A 335 6.98 -2.73 -13.89
N SER A 336 6.61 -1.47 -13.98
CA SER A 336 6.69 -0.51 -12.87
C SER A 336 5.71 -0.85 -11.73
N ALA A 337 5.97 -0.33 -10.53
CA ALA A 337 5.18 -0.60 -9.34
C ALA A 337 3.74 -0.07 -9.44
N ASP A 338 3.51 1.06 -10.11
CA ASP A 338 2.16 1.60 -10.40
C ASP A 338 1.29 0.65 -11.25
N LYS A 339 1.92 -0.28 -11.97
CA LYS A 339 1.27 -1.33 -12.78
C LYS A 339 1.23 -2.69 -12.09
N GLY A 340 1.60 -2.74 -10.80
CA GLY A 340 1.58 -3.96 -10.01
C GLY A 340 2.86 -4.80 -10.09
N ALA A 341 3.94 -4.32 -10.71
CA ALA A 341 5.19 -5.05 -10.91
C ALA A 341 4.95 -6.47 -11.48
N VAL A 342 4.12 -6.56 -12.49
CA VAL A 342 3.80 -7.80 -13.20
C VAL A 342 4.85 -8.10 -14.27
N LEU A 343 4.97 -9.37 -14.69
CA LEU A 343 5.85 -9.74 -15.79
C LEU A 343 5.14 -9.49 -17.13
N GLN A 344 5.81 -8.78 -18.01
CA GLN A 344 5.37 -8.53 -19.38
C GLN A 344 6.38 -9.14 -20.35
N LEU A 345 5.88 -9.82 -21.36
CA LEU A 345 6.71 -10.55 -22.34
C LEU A 345 7.01 -9.76 -23.61
N ASP A 346 6.33 -8.62 -23.82
CA ASP A 346 6.38 -7.80 -25.04
C ASP A 346 7.23 -6.54 -24.86
#